data_11a4ba354faa52547ad1f0c36269cedd
#
_entry.id   11a4ba354faa52547ad1f0c36269cedd
#
_cell.length_a   1.000
_cell.length_b   1.000
_cell.length_c   1.000
_cell.angle_alpha   90.00
_cell.angle_beta   90.00
_cell.angle_gamma   90.00
#
_symmetry.space_group_name_H-M   'P 1'
#
loop_
_entity.id
_entity.type
_entity.pdbx_description
1 polymer ?
#
loop_
_entity_poly.entity_id
_entity_poly.type
_entity_poly.pdbx_seq_one_letter_code
_entity_poly.pdbx_strand_id
1 'polypeptide(L)'
;MIQIRRNVFETNSSSTHSITICTKDEFKKWQNGELYFAKYNEEFVSREKVLKFIRKSEWLNEHYSTDLKEMSDEELLEEFAVEVECFSWERYWEDEYLETYEVEYTSPSGDELIVFGSYGYDG
;
A
#
# COMPACT_ATOMS: atom_id res chain seq x y z
N MET A 1 5.88 5.90 11.50
CA MET A 1 4.76 4.97 11.33
C MET A 1 4.95 3.72 12.17
N ILE A 2 3.89 3.27 12.78
CA ILE A 2 3.89 2.02 13.54
C ILE A 2 3.15 0.98 12.70
N GLN A 3 3.77 -0.16 12.50
CA GLN A 3 3.15 -1.25 11.76
C GLN A 3 2.98 -2.44 12.67
N ILE A 4 1.80 -3.02 12.61
CA ILE A 4 1.51 -4.26 13.34
C ILE A 4 0.94 -5.24 12.34
N ARG A 5 1.57 -6.40 12.26
CA ARG A 5 1.10 -7.48 11.42
C ARG A 5 0.91 -8.71 12.27
N ARG A 6 -0.28 -9.29 12.20
CA ARG A 6 -0.54 -10.52 12.93
C ARG A 6 -1.72 -11.27 12.32
N ASN A 7 -1.64 -12.57 12.44
CA ASN A 7 -2.69 -13.47 12.03
C ASN A 7 -3.50 -13.83 13.27
N VAL A 8 -4.34 -12.89 13.68
CA VAL A 8 -4.99 -12.96 14.99
C VAL A 8 -6.03 -14.07 15.08
N PHE A 9 -6.70 -14.35 13.99
CA PHE A 9 -7.78 -15.33 14.02
C PHE A 9 -7.58 -16.40 12.96
N GLU A 10 -6.45 -17.07 13.03
CA GLU A 10 -6.17 -18.16 12.12
C GLU A 10 -6.97 -19.39 12.47
N THR A 11 -8.25 -19.32 12.27
CA THR A 11 -9.11 -20.46 12.47
C THR A 11 -9.11 -21.36 11.26
N ASN A 12 -8.69 -20.86 10.11
CA ASN A 12 -8.49 -21.67 8.92
C ASN A 12 -7.47 -21.00 8.01
N SER A 13 -6.90 -21.78 7.11
CA SER A 13 -5.78 -21.36 6.28
C SER A 13 -6.13 -20.36 5.19
N SER A 14 -7.41 -20.15 4.91
CA SER A 14 -7.81 -19.21 3.85
C SER A 14 -8.14 -17.83 4.36
N SER A 15 -8.12 -17.62 5.67
CA SER A 15 -8.36 -16.28 6.25
C SER A 15 -7.13 -15.40 6.12
N THR A 16 -7.35 -14.16 5.74
CA THR A 16 -6.30 -13.16 5.63
C THR A 16 -6.65 -11.95 6.48
N HIS A 17 -5.71 -11.50 7.28
CA HIS A 17 -5.87 -10.30 8.09
C HIS A 17 -4.62 -9.44 7.99
N SER A 18 -4.81 -8.16 7.81
CA SER A 18 -3.72 -7.20 7.90
C SER A 18 -4.17 -6.01 8.72
N ILE A 19 -3.26 -5.48 9.53
CA ILE A 19 -3.51 -4.30 10.35
C ILE A 19 -2.31 -3.38 10.22
N THR A 20 -2.56 -2.15 9.80
CA THR A 20 -1.53 -1.12 9.75
C THR A 20 -1.98 0.05 10.60
N ILE A 21 -1.08 0.56 11.42
CA ILE A 21 -1.32 1.73 12.25
C ILE A 21 -0.40 2.83 11.76
N CYS A 22 -0.96 3.98 11.43
CA CYS A 22 -0.17 5.12 10.96
C CYS A 22 -0.67 6.39 11.62
N THR A 23 0.07 7.48 11.46
CA THR A 23 -0.39 8.78 11.92
C THR A 23 -1.47 9.28 10.96
N LYS A 24 -2.31 10.16 11.47
CA LYS A 24 -3.34 10.80 10.64
C LYS A 24 -2.70 11.62 9.53
N ASP A 25 -1.54 12.22 9.80
CA ASP A 25 -0.81 12.99 8.79
C ASP A 25 -0.34 12.10 7.63
N GLU A 26 0.25 10.95 7.93
CA GLU A 26 0.66 9.99 6.90
C GLU A 26 -0.53 9.52 6.07
N PHE A 27 -1.64 9.24 6.73
CA PHE A 27 -2.86 8.79 6.06
C PHE A 27 -3.38 9.84 5.08
N LYS A 28 -3.39 11.10 5.50
CA LYS A 28 -3.79 12.21 4.63
C LYS A 28 -2.87 12.39 3.43
N LYS A 29 -1.56 12.22 3.63
CA LYS A 29 -0.60 12.28 2.52
C LYS A 29 -0.84 11.16 1.52
N TRP A 30 -1.23 9.99 2.00
CA TRP A 30 -1.60 8.88 1.13
C TRP A 30 -2.88 9.21 0.35
N GLN A 31 -3.89 9.77 1.03
CA GLN A 31 -5.13 10.16 0.38
C GLN A 31 -4.94 11.21 -0.72
N ASN A 32 -3.99 12.11 -0.56
CA ASN A 32 -3.76 13.18 -1.53
C ASN A 32 -2.69 12.87 -2.57
N GLY A 33 -2.17 11.65 -2.57
CA GLY A 33 -1.23 11.19 -3.59
C GLY A 33 0.24 11.49 -3.33
N GLU A 34 0.58 12.04 -2.17
CA GLU A 34 1.98 12.29 -1.83
C GLU A 34 2.72 11.01 -1.43
N LEU A 35 1.99 10.04 -0.89
CA LEU A 35 2.56 8.76 -0.49
C LEU A 35 1.83 7.62 -1.19
N TYR A 36 2.53 6.49 -1.32
CA TYR A 36 1.97 5.22 -1.74
C TYR A 36 2.14 4.22 -0.62
N PHE A 37 1.27 3.24 -0.58
CA PHE A 37 1.38 2.18 0.43
C PHE A 37 2.07 0.97 -0.18
N ALA A 38 3.27 0.65 0.32
CA ALA A 38 4.00 -0.53 -0.09
C ALA A 38 3.44 -1.72 0.67
N LYS A 39 2.52 -2.42 0.07
CA LYS A 39 1.75 -3.48 0.72
C LYS A 39 2.62 -4.63 1.22
N TYR A 40 3.66 -4.98 0.48
CA TYR A 40 4.56 -6.06 0.86
C TYR A 40 5.27 -5.78 2.19
N ASN A 41 5.76 -4.54 2.35
CA ASN A 41 6.45 -4.13 3.58
C ASN A 41 5.53 -3.48 4.61
N GLU A 42 4.27 -3.24 4.24
CA GLU A 42 3.29 -2.56 5.08
C GLU A 42 3.78 -1.19 5.55
N GLU A 43 4.35 -0.41 4.64
CA GLU A 43 4.85 0.93 4.94
C GLU A 43 4.49 1.94 3.85
N PHE A 44 4.46 3.21 4.22
CA PHE A 44 4.27 4.28 3.26
C PHE A 44 5.61 4.64 2.63
N VAL A 45 5.60 4.90 1.34
CA VAL A 45 6.79 5.27 0.59
C VAL A 45 6.49 6.49 -0.28
N SER A 46 7.52 7.25 -0.57
CA SER A 46 7.39 8.43 -1.44
C SER A 46 7.20 8.03 -2.90
N ARG A 47 6.72 8.96 -3.69
CA ARG A 47 6.58 8.75 -5.13
C ARG A 47 7.93 8.44 -5.78
N GLU A 48 8.99 9.14 -5.37
CA GLU A 48 10.33 8.90 -5.89
C GLU A 48 10.78 7.47 -5.61
N LYS A 49 10.46 6.95 -4.43
CA LYS A 49 10.84 5.59 -4.08
C LYS A 49 10.10 4.57 -4.92
N VAL A 50 8.81 4.80 -5.19
CA VAL A 50 8.04 3.94 -6.09
C VAL A 50 8.63 3.94 -7.50
N LEU A 51 8.97 5.11 -8.00
CA LEU A 51 9.62 5.24 -9.32
C LEU A 51 10.94 4.48 -9.36
N LYS A 52 11.70 4.55 -8.29
CA LYS A 52 12.96 3.81 -8.19
C LYS A 52 12.71 2.30 -8.25
N PHE A 53 11.70 1.80 -7.56
CA PHE A 53 11.32 0.39 -7.61
C PHE A 53 10.95 -0.03 -9.03
N ILE A 54 10.15 0.79 -9.72
CA ILE A 54 9.73 0.51 -11.09
C ILE A 54 10.95 0.44 -12.02
N ARG A 55 11.83 1.43 -11.96
CA ARG A 55 12.99 1.50 -12.84
C ARG A 55 14.03 0.42 -12.57
N LYS A 56 14.08 -0.11 -11.34
CA LYS A 56 15.02 -1.17 -10.97
C LYS A 56 14.43 -2.57 -11.06
N SER A 57 13.15 -2.71 -11.37
CA SER A 57 12.53 -4.01 -11.51
C SER A 57 13.09 -4.77 -12.70
N GLU A 58 13.72 -5.90 -12.47
CA GLU A 58 14.24 -6.74 -13.54
C GLU A 58 13.12 -7.24 -14.45
N TRP A 59 12.02 -7.65 -13.86
CA TRP A 59 10.88 -8.15 -14.62
C TRP A 59 10.30 -7.08 -15.55
N LEU A 60 10.11 -5.88 -15.05
CA LEU A 60 9.59 -4.77 -15.86
C LEU A 60 10.58 -4.37 -16.96
N ASN A 61 11.88 -4.37 -16.64
CA ASN A 61 12.89 -4.05 -17.64
C ASN A 61 12.94 -5.09 -18.74
N GLU A 62 12.72 -6.34 -18.44
CA GLU A 62 12.68 -7.40 -19.43
C GLU A 62 11.47 -7.30 -20.36
N HIS A 63 10.33 -6.88 -19.83
CA HIS A 63 9.07 -6.89 -20.58
C HIS A 63 8.69 -5.52 -21.16
N TYR A 64 9.13 -4.44 -20.54
CA TYR A 64 8.68 -3.08 -20.88
C TYR A 64 9.82 -2.07 -20.94
N SER A 65 11.02 -2.48 -21.33
CA SER A 65 12.18 -1.59 -21.33
C SER A 65 11.99 -0.30 -22.12
N THR A 66 11.31 -0.37 -23.24
CA THR A 66 11.04 0.81 -24.07
C THR A 66 10.08 1.75 -23.35
N ASP A 67 9.01 1.19 -22.79
CA ASP A 67 8.00 1.97 -22.07
C ASP A 67 8.60 2.68 -20.86
N LEU A 68 9.47 2.00 -20.10
CA LEU A 68 10.12 2.58 -18.93
C LEU A 68 10.97 3.80 -19.28
N LYS A 69 11.53 3.82 -20.48
CA LYS A 69 12.37 4.93 -20.93
C LYS A 69 11.57 6.10 -21.50
N GLU A 70 10.44 5.82 -22.10
CA GLU A 70 9.64 6.81 -22.82
C GLU A 70 8.51 7.42 -21.99
N MET A 71 8.05 6.73 -20.97
CA MET A 71 6.94 7.19 -20.15
C MET A 71 7.36 8.25 -19.14
N SER A 72 6.49 9.21 -18.87
CA SER A 72 6.70 10.19 -17.82
C SER A 72 6.58 9.51 -16.45
N ASP A 73 7.05 10.19 -15.42
CA ASP A 73 6.97 9.68 -14.05
C ASP A 73 5.53 9.37 -13.65
N GLU A 74 4.60 10.23 -14.01
CA GLU A 74 3.19 10.04 -13.68
C GLU A 74 2.60 8.84 -14.39
N GLU A 75 2.96 8.64 -15.65
CA GLU A 75 2.52 7.48 -16.42
C GLU A 75 3.09 6.18 -15.84
N LEU A 76 4.36 6.21 -15.44
CA LEU A 76 4.99 5.04 -14.79
C LEU A 76 4.27 4.68 -13.49
N LEU A 77 3.95 5.68 -12.68
CA LEU A 77 3.24 5.44 -11.43
C LEU A 77 1.85 4.86 -11.68
N GLU A 78 1.14 5.40 -12.64
CA GLU A 78 -0.20 4.93 -12.95
C GLU A 78 -0.21 3.49 -13.49
N GLU A 79 0.73 3.16 -14.35
CA GLU A 79 0.78 1.86 -15.01
C GLU A 79 1.45 0.76 -14.18
N PHE A 80 2.54 1.09 -13.49
CA PHE A 80 3.41 0.09 -12.90
C PHE A 80 3.54 0.11 -11.38
N ALA A 81 2.95 1.07 -10.69
CA ALA A 81 3.07 1.10 -9.23
C ALA A 81 2.52 -0.19 -8.59
N VAL A 82 1.40 -0.69 -9.09
CA VAL A 82 0.79 -1.92 -8.59
C VAL A 82 1.67 -3.13 -8.86
N GLU A 83 2.40 -3.12 -9.96
CA GLU A 83 3.31 -4.22 -10.30
C GLU A 83 4.46 -4.36 -9.31
N VAL A 84 4.85 -3.25 -8.66
CA VAL A 84 5.85 -3.28 -7.60
C VAL A 84 5.19 -3.23 -6.22
N GLU A 85 3.90 -3.59 -6.16
CA GLU A 85 3.09 -3.69 -4.95
C GLU A 85 3.01 -2.39 -4.14
N CYS A 86 3.01 -1.27 -4.83
CA CYS A 86 2.79 0.04 -4.23
C CYS A 86 1.44 0.58 -4.69
N PHE A 87 0.59 0.91 -3.73
CA PHE A 87 -0.80 1.26 -4.01
C PHE A 87 -1.08 2.71 -3.67
N SER A 88 -1.75 3.41 -4.59
CA SER A 88 -2.36 4.70 -4.28
C SER A 88 -3.57 4.45 -3.36
N TRP A 89 -4.09 5.52 -2.77
CA TRP A 89 -5.28 5.44 -1.93
C TRP A 89 -6.44 4.76 -2.68
N GLU A 90 -6.72 5.18 -3.90
CA GLU A 90 -7.83 4.64 -4.67
C GLU A 90 -7.65 3.16 -5.00
N ARG A 91 -6.44 2.78 -5.36
CA ARG A 91 -6.18 1.40 -5.79
C ARG A 91 -6.20 0.42 -4.62
N TYR A 92 -5.83 0.86 -3.44
CA TYR A 92 -5.81 -0.01 -2.27
C TYR A 92 -7.21 -0.56 -1.93
N TRP A 93 -8.23 0.28 -2.08
CA TRP A 93 -9.59 -0.08 -1.70
C TRP A 93 -10.39 -0.79 -2.80
N GLU A 94 -9.78 -1.08 -3.94
CA GLU A 94 -10.44 -1.72 -5.07
C GLU A 94 -10.44 -3.26 -5.03
N ASP A 95 -9.84 -3.88 -4.02
CA ASP A 95 -9.82 -5.34 -3.92
C ASP A 95 -11.23 -5.87 -3.68
N GLU A 96 -11.73 -6.67 -4.60
CA GLU A 96 -13.07 -7.22 -4.55
C GLU A 96 -13.22 -8.43 -3.62
N TYR A 97 -12.10 -9.04 -3.26
CA TYR A 97 -12.12 -10.30 -2.51
C TYR A 97 -11.95 -10.12 -1.01
N LEU A 98 -11.53 -8.94 -0.58
CA LEU A 98 -11.28 -8.66 0.83
C LEU A 98 -12.11 -7.49 1.29
N GLU A 99 -12.56 -7.56 2.53
CA GLU A 99 -13.20 -6.42 3.16
C GLU A 99 -12.12 -5.53 3.77
N THR A 100 -12.34 -4.24 3.70
CA THR A 100 -11.39 -3.26 4.22
C THR A 100 -12.02 -2.49 5.37
N TYR A 101 -11.20 -1.94 6.22
CA TYR A 101 -11.67 -1.15 7.35
C TYR A 101 -10.70 -0.02 7.65
N GLU A 102 -11.24 1.01 8.27
CA GLU A 102 -10.50 2.20 8.67
C GLU A 102 -11.10 2.71 9.96
N VAL A 103 -10.28 2.90 10.99
CA VAL A 103 -10.74 3.38 12.29
C VAL A 103 -9.79 4.47 12.79
N GLU A 104 -10.37 5.57 13.25
CA GLU A 104 -9.58 6.61 13.91
C GLU A 104 -9.39 6.27 15.38
N TYR A 105 -8.21 6.54 15.90
CA TYR A 105 -7.88 6.26 17.28
C TYR A 105 -6.98 7.36 17.82
N THR A 106 -7.29 7.81 19.04
CA THR A 106 -6.44 8.77 19.74
C THR A 106 -5.76 8.05 20.88
N SER A 107 -4.41 8.05 20.88
CA SER A 107 -3.65 7.37 21.92
C SER A 107 -3.79 8.09 23.26
N PRO A 108 -3.49 7.43 24.39
CA PRO A 108 -3.50 8.09 25.70
C PRO A 108 -2.59 9.32 25.78
N SER A 109 -1.54 9.38 24.96
CA SER A 109 -0.64 10.53 24.89
C SER A 109 -1.13 11.64 23.96
N GLY A 110 -2.29 11.46 23.31
CA GLY A 110 -2.88 12.48 22.46
C GLY A 110 -2.54 12.37 20.98
N ASP A 111 -1.83 11.34 20.57
CA ASP A 111 -1.50 11.13 19.16
C ASP A 111 -2.71 10.67 18.38
N GLU A 112 -2.95 11.32 17.26
CA GLU A 112 -4.03 10.93 16.34
C GLU A 112 -3.52 9.87 15.38
N LEU A 113 -4.13 8.70 15.41
CA LEU A 113 -3.72 7.55 14.63
C LEU A 113 -4.88 7.03 13.78
N ILE A 114 -4.51 6.39 12.69
CA ILE A 114 -5.47 5.67 11.84
C ILE A 114 -5.06 4.20 11.83
N VAL A 115 -6.02 3.32 12.06
CA VAL A 115 -5.83 1.88 11.94
C VAL A 115 -6.60 1.44 10.71
N PHE A 116 -5.94 0.80 9.78
CA PHE A 116 -6.60 0.33 8.57
C PHE A 116 -6.06 -1.04 8.16
N GLY A 117 -6.78 -1.68 7.29
CA GLY A 117 -6.34 -2.97 6.80
C GLY A 117 -7.42 -3.68 6.02
N SER A 118 -7.20 -4.96 5.78
CA SER A 118 -8.14 -5.80 5.06
C SER A 118 -8.26 -7.16 5.74
N TYR A 119 -9.40 -7.79 5.56
CA TYR A 119 -9.62 -9.15 6.05
C TYR A 119 -10.57 -9.89 5.13
N GLY A 120 -10.52 -11.23 5.18
CA GLY A 120 -11.40 -12.05 4.36
C GLY A 120 -10.80 -13.39 4.07
N TYR A 121 -11.37 -14.05 3.08
CA TYR A 121 -10.91 -15.35 2.63
C TYR A 121 -10.18 -15.20 1.31
N ASP A 122 -8.99 -15.75 1.27
CA ASP A 122 -8.06 -15.61 0.16
C ASP A 122 -8.10 -16.82 -0.78
N GLY A 123 -9.15 -17.48 -0.80
CA GLY A 123 -9.18 -18.61 -1.69
C GLY A 123 -10.39 -19.44 -1.55
#